data_e0d617d8b0782ecfd12f135c946d8739
#
_entry.id   e0d617d8b0782ecfd12f135c946d8739
#
_cell.length_a   1.000
_cell.length_b   1.000
_cell.length_c   1.000
_cell.angle_alpha   90.00
_cell.angle_beta   90.00
_cell.angle_gamma   90.00
#
_symmetry.space_group_name_H-M   'P 1'
#
loop_
_entity.id
_entity.type
_entity.pdbx_description
1 polymer ?
#
loop_
_entity_poly.entity_id
_entity_poly.type
_entity_poly.pdbx_seq_one_letter_code
_entity_poly.pdbx_strand_id
1 'polypeptide(L)'
;MTAVKFCGMMRPEDIEACNRLRPEYAGFVFWDMSRRCISRDEAGVLITGLDRSVIPVGVFRDQPLPDITAAAETGIRMVQLHGSEDQEFIDRVKERTGLPVIKAFTVRDAGSVRDSLGIRSDLIMFDSGAGSGVRSDWSLLRDVKEPYFLAGGLDAGNVGEAIKELHPYAVDVSSGIETGGRKDPAKMERFMEAVRRADLAYRKEEI
;
A
#
# COMPACT_ATOMS: atom_id res chain seq x y z
N MET A 1 -2.64 0.07 -16.73
CA MET A 1 -2.36 1.28 -15.90
C MET A 1 -2.02 0.82 -14.50
N THR A 2 -0.97 1.35 -13.94
CA THR A 2 -0.50 1.04 -12.59
C THR A 2 -1.47 1.61 -11.56
N ALA A 3 -1.96 0.78 -10.64
CA ALA A 3 -2.80 1.22 -9.54
C ALA A 3 -1.97 1.99 -8.50
N VAL A 4 -2.62 2.92 -7.78
CA VAL A 4 -1.96 3.74 -6.75
C VAL A 4 -2.61 3.49 -5.40
N LYS A 5 -1.79 3.29 -4.36
CA LYS A 5 -2.20 3.27 -2.98
C LYS A 5 -1.55 4.43 -2.22
N PHE A 6 -2.36 5.29 -1.61
CA PHE A 6 -1.91 6.28 -0.65
C PHE A 6 -2.06 5.72 0.76
N CYS A 7 -0.97 5.54 1.50
CA CYS A 7 -0.97 4.85 2.78
C CYS A 7 -0.78 5.80 3.97
N GLY A 8 -1.55 5.58 5.04
CA GLY A 8 -1.50 6.35 6.29
C GLY A 8 -2.33 7.63 6.23
N MET A 9 -3.59 7.51 5.81
CA MET A 9 -4.59 8.59 5.89
C MET A 9 -5.03 8.77 7.34
N MET A 10 -5.01 10.01 7.82
CA MET A 10 -5.29 10.31 9.24
C MET A 10 -6.26 11.48 9.42
N ARG A 11 -6.52 12.28 8.39
CA ARG A 11 -7.25 13.55 8.53
C ARG A 11 -8.29 13.70 7.43
N PRO A 12 -9.34 14.51 7.66
CA PRO A 12 -10.32 14.84 6.62
C PRO A 12 -9.69 15.40 5.34
N GLU A 13 -8.65 16.24 5.46
CA GLU A 13 -7.95 16.82 4.30
C GLU A 13 -7.24 15.76 3.46
N ASP A 14 -6.79 14.67 4.08
CA ASP A 14 -6.18 13.54 3.38
C ASP A 14 -7.24 12.82 2.52
N ILE A 15 -8.47 12.71 3.06
CA ILE A 15 -9.62 12.11 2.35
C ILE A 15 -10.10 13.01 1.21
N GLU A 16 -10.16 14.33 1.41
CA GLU A 16 -10.48 15.29 0.35
C GLU A 16 -9.50 15.17 -0.82
N ALA A 17 -8.20 15.03 -0.52
CA ALA A 17 -7.18 14.82 -1.54
C ALA A 17 -7.36 13.46 -2.26
N CYS A 18 -7.65 12.38 -1.53
CA CYS A 18 -7.97 11.08 -2.12
C CYS A 18 -9.20 11.17 -3.04
N ASN A 19 -10.27 11.84 -2.61
CA ASN A 19 -11.50 11.99 -3.40
C ASN A 19 -11.27 12.77 -4.71
N ARG A 20 -10.39 13.78 -4.66
CA ARG A 20 -10.01 14.57 -5.84
C ARG A 20 -9.12 13.77 -6.80
N LEU A 21 -8.11 13.07 -6.28
CA LEU A 21 -7.08 12.39 -7.06
C LEU A 21 -7.47 10.97 -7.47
N ARG A 22 -8.41 10.35 -6.75
CA ARG A 22 -8.95 9.00 -6.98
C ARG A 22 -7.88 7.93 -7.15
N PRO A 23 -7.00 7.73 -6.12
CA PRO A 23 -6.17 6.52 -6.11
C PRO A 23 -7.07 5.29 -6.04
N GLU A 24 -6.59 4.15 -6.47
CA GLU A 24 -7.34 2.90 -6.35
C GLU A 24 -7.49 2.45 -4.88
N TYR A 25 -6.51 2.80 -4.01
CA TYR A 25 -6.49 2.39 -2.60
C TYR A 25 -6.10 3.53 -1.66
N ALA A 26 -6.71 3.52 -0.45
CA ALA A 26 -6.34 4.41 0.66
C ALA A 26 -6.09 3.57 1.92
N GLY A 27 -4.88 3.67 2.51
CA GLY A 27 -4.47 2.88 3.67
C GLY A 27 -4.71 3.62 4.99
N PHE A 28 -5.29 2.91 5.98
CA PHE A 28 -5.55 3.34 7.35
C PHE A 28 -4.75 2.44 8.29
N VAL A 29 -3.83 3.01 9.07
CA VAL A 29 -2.89 2.24 9.88
C VAL A 29 -3.46 2.05 11.29
N PHE A 30 -3.58 0.79 11.71
CA PHE A 30 -4.06 0.43 13.05
C PHE A 30 -2.94 -0.02 14.00
N TRP A 31 -1.70 -0.12 13.52
CA TRP A 31 -0.54 -0.47 14.34
C TRP A 31 -0.12 0.70 15.23
N ASP A 32 -0.22 0.53 16.56
CA ASP A 32 -0.06 1.56 17.59
C ASP A 32 1.35 2.16 17.66
N MET A 33 2.39 1.41 17.25
CA MET A 33 3.76 1.94 17.19
C MET A 33 4.00 2.84 15.98
N SER A 34 3.05 2.94 15.06
CA SER A 34 3.15 3.81 13.90
C SER A 34 2.74 5.24 14.26
N ARG A 35 3.53 6.22 13.83
CA ARG A 35 3.12 7.63 13.90
C ARG A 35 1.87 7.96 13.07
N ARG A 36 1.43 7.03 12.23
CA ARG A 36 0.24 7.13 11.37
C ARG A 36 -0.92 6.30 11.90
N CYS A 37 -0.80 5.81 13.13
CA CYS A 37 -1.88 5.06 13.76
C CYS A 37 -3.09 5.96 14.00
N ILE A 38 -4.27 5.42 13.70
CA ILE A 38 -5.56 6.03 14.05
C ILE A 38 -6.44 5.00 14.75
N SER A 39 -7.37 5.48 15.55
CA SER A 39 -8.37 4.64 16.19
C SER A 39 -9.38 4.10 15.17
N ARG A 40 -10.13 3.06 15.55
CA ARG A 40 -11.21 2.51 14.73
C ARG A 40 -12.33 3.52 14.49
N ASP A 41 -12.66 4.33 15.49
CA ASP A 41 -13.70 5.35 15.37
C ASP A 41 -13.29 6.44 14.38
N GLU A 42 -12.05 6.93 14.46
CA GLU A 42 -11.50 7.88 13.48
C GLU A 42 -11.49 7.31 12.07
N ALA A 43 -11.04 6.05 11.91
CA ALA A 43 -11.04 5.37 10.63
C ALA A 43 -12.45 5.26 10.04
N GLY A 44 -13.45 4.87 10.85
CA GLY A 44 -14.84 4.77 10.42
C GLY A 44 -15.39 6.10 9.89
N VAL A 45 -15.11 7.20 10.59
CA VAL A 45 -15.50 8.56 10.15
C VAL A 45 -14.83 8.90 8.82
N LEU A 46 -13.52 8.71 8.71
CA LEU A 46 -12.76 9.03 7.50
C LEU A 46 -13.20 8.18 6.29
N ILE A 47 -13.41 6.87 6.49
CA ILE A 47 -13.86 5.94 5.45
C ILE A 47 -15.26 6.32 4.94
N THR A 48 -16.14 6.77 5.81
CA THR A 48 -17.49 7.24 5.42
C THR A 48 -17.42 8.44 4.46
N GLY A 49 -16.40 9.30 4.59
CA GLY A 49 -16.15 10.43 3.69
C GLY A 49 -15.40 10.08 2.41
N LEU A 50 -14.89 8.85 2.28
CA LEU A 50 -14.10 8.43 1.14
C LEU A 50 -14.99 8.09 -0.07
N ASP A 51 -14.59 8.52 -1.28
CA ASP A 51 -15.26 8.16 -2.52
C ASP A 51 -15.34 6.62 -2.68
N ARG A 52 -16.50 6.12 -3.10
CA ARG A 52 -16.77 4.67 -3.21
C ARG A 52 -15.86 3.94 -4.19
N SER A 53 -15.27 4.67 -5.15
CA SER A 53 -14.30 4.10 -6.10
C SER A 53 -12.95 3.79 -5.45
N VAL A 54 -12.61 4.43 -4.33
CA VAL A 54 -11.36 4.19 -3.59
C VAL A 54 -11.55 3.05 -2.59
N ILE A 55 -10.67 2.07 -2.60
CA ILE A 55 -10.71 0.92 -1.70
C ILE A 55 -10.00 1.26 -0.38
N PRO A 56 -10.71 1.35 0.76
CA PRO A 56 -10.07 1.52 2.06
C PRO A 56 -9.39 0.23 2.51
N VAL A 57 -8.09 0.32 2.83
CA VAL A 57 -7.24 -0.80 3.25
C VAL A 57 -6.83 -0.60 4.72
N GLY A 58 -7.19 -1.53 5.59
CA GLY A 58 -6.69 -1.57 6.97
C GLY A 58 -5.29 -2.16 7.01
N VAL A 59 -4.33 -1.46 7.62
CA VAL A 59 -2.93 -1.89 7.72
C VAL A 59 -2.61 -2.30 9.15
N PHE A 60 -2.15 -3.54 9.31
CA PHE A 60 -1.88 -4.20 10.59
C PHE A 60 -0.45 -4.76 10.60
N ARG A 61 0.11 -4.91 11.79
CA ARG A 61 1.42 -5.53 11.97
C ARG A 61 1.45 -6.31 13.28
N ASP A 62 1.47 -7.65 13.17
CA ASP A 62 1.53 -8.59 14.30
C ASP A 62 0.41 -8.37 15.35
N GLN A 63 -0.75 -7.88 14.93
CA GLN A 63 -1.88 -7.61 15.80
C GLN A 63 -2.77 -8.85 15.98
N PRO A 64 -3.43 -9.00 17.14
CA PRO A 64 -4.35 -10.10 17.40
C PRO A 64 -5.53 -10.12 16.39
N LEU A 65 -5.97 -11.30 16.00
CA LEU A 65 -7.10 -11.48 15.10
C LEU A 65 -8.40 -10.75 15.53
N PRO A 66 -8.76 -10.68 16.84
CA PRO A 66 -9.93 -9.91 17.27
C PRO A 66 -9.85 -8.43 16.92
N ASP A 67 -8.65 -7.81 16.97
CA ASP A 67 -8.48 -6.40 16.64
C ASP A 67 -8.66 -6.15 15.14
N ILE A 68 -8.15 -7.06 14.30
CA ILE A 68 -8.35 -7.00 12.85
C ILE A 68 -9.83 -7.19 12.50
N THR A 69 -10.50 -8.13 13.16
CA THR A 69 -11.93 -8.39 12.96
C THR A 69 -12.77 -7.17 13.34
N ALA A 70 -12.47 -6.54 14.49
CA ALA A 70 -13.16 -5.34 14.92
C ALA A 70 -12.91 -4.14 13.99
N ALA A 71 -11.68 -4.03 13.42
CA ALA A 71 -11.39 -3.00 12.45
C ALA A 71 -12.11 -3.23 11.10
N ALA A 72 -12.43 -4.47 10.75
CA ALA A 72 -13.22 -4.76 9.55
C ALA A 72 -14.63 -4.11 9.58
N GLU A 73 -15.19 -3.90 10.78
CA GLU A 73 -16.48 -3.23 10.97
C GLU A 73 -16.45 -1.73 10.69
N THR A 74 -15.26 -1.11 10.59
CA THR A 74 -15.12 0.33 10.28
C THR A 74 -15.40 0.66 8.82
N GLY A 75 -15.58 -0.35 7.96
CA GLY A 75 -15.82 -0.17 6.53
C GLY A 75 -14.57 -0.34 5.65
N ILE A 76 -13.43 -0.82 6.20
CA ILE A 76 -12.33 -1.28 5.34
C ILE A 76 -12.82 -2.39 4.42
N ARG A 77 -12.28 -2.44 3.20
CA ARG A 77 -12.64 -3.44 2.19
C ARG A 77 -11.49 -4.38 1.84
N MET A 78 -10.34 -4.20 2.47
CA MET A 78 -9.15 -5.03 2.29
C MET A 78 -8.27 -4.96 3.54
N VAL A 79 -7.59 -6.03 3.89
CA VAL A 79 -6.63 -6.12 5.00
C VAL A 79 -5.22 -6.19 4.45
N GLN A 80 -4.30 -5.37 4.96
CA GLN A 80 -2.86 -5.49 4.71
C GLN A 80 -2.17 -5.95 5.98
N LEU A 81 -1.47 -7.09 5.90
CA LEU A 81 -0.66 -7.67 6.96
C LEU A 81 0.81 -7.38 6.69
N HIS A 82 1.44 -6.60 7.57
CA HIS A 82 2.80 -6.07 7.37
C HIS A 82 3.79 -6.51 8.47
N GLY A 83 3.48 -7.59 9.15
CA GLY A 83 4.30 -8.20 10.19
C GLY A 83 4.80 -9.59 9.80
N SER A 84 4.95 -10.43 10.82
CA SER A 84 5.42 -11.82 10.70
C SER A 84 4.28 -12.85 10.56
N GLU A 85 3.06 -12.40 10.22
CA GLU A 85 1.89 -13.24 10.10
C GLU A 85 2.11 -14.37 9.08
N ASP A 86 1.91 -15.60 9.53
CA ASP A 86 2.06 -16.82 8.75
C ASP A 86 0.81 -17.18 7.93
N GLN A 87 0.88 -18.27 7.17
CA GLN A 87 -0.22 -18.72 6.31
C GLN A 87 -1.48 -19.05 7.12
N GLU A 88 -1.34 -19.69 8.28
CA GLU A 88 -2.48 -20.04 9.12
C GLU A 88 -3.21 -18.77 9.61
N PHE A 89 -2.46 -17.77 10.00
CA PHE A 89 -3.02 -16.50 10.44
C PHE A 89 -3.73 -15.76 9.28
N ILE A 90 -3.14 -15.75 8.08
CA ILE A 90 -3.75 -15.17 6.88
C ILE A 90 -5.09 -15.86 6.57
N ASP A 91 -5.12 -17.20 6.59
CA ASP A 91 -6.32 -17.97 6.30
C ASP A 91 -7.43 -17.66 7.34
N ARG A 92 -7.07 -17.53 8.62
CA ARG A 92 -8.01 -17.14 9.70
C ARG A 92 -8.53 -15.71 9.54
N VAL A 93 -7.69 -14.76 9.12
CA VAL A 93 -8.13 -13.39 8.83
C VAL A 93 -9.16 -13.38 7.71
N LYS A 94 -8.89 -14.10 6.62
CA LYS A 94 -9.83 -14.22 5.49
C LYS A 94 -11.14 -14.86 5.89
N GLU A 95 -11.09 -15.94 6.66
CA GLU A 95 -12.29 -16.64 7.16
C GLU A 95 -13.15 -15.73 8.05
N ARG A 96 -12.52 -14.97 8.95
CA ARG A 96 -13.22 -14.16 9.94
C ARG A 96 -13.76 -12.84 9.40
N THR A 97 -13.05 -12.24 8.47
CA THR A 97 -13.43 -10.91 7.93
C THR A 97 -14.16 -10.99 6.58
N GLY A 98 -13.97 -12.07 5.82
CA GLY A 98 -14.43 -12.18 4.43
C GLY A 98 -13.71 -11.21 3.47
N LEU A 99 -12.66 -10.52 3.94
CA LEU A 99 -11.96 -9.50 3.16
C LEU A 99 -10.73 -10.09 2.45
N PRO A 100 -10.38 -9.57 1.25
CA PRO A 100 -9.13 -9.92 0.61
C PRO A 100 -7.93 -9.39 1.41
N VAL A 101 -6.80 -10.12 1.32
CA VAL A 101 -5.59 -9.87 2.09
C VAL A 101 -4.42 -9.53 1.17
N ILE A 102 -3.76 -8.40 1.46
CA ILE A 102 -2.41 -8.07 0.97
C ILE A 102 -1.41 -8.53 2.03
N LYS A 103 -0.49 -9.43 1.68
CA LYS A 103 0.64 -9.75 2.56
C LYS A 103 1.86 -8.96 2.13
N ALA A 104 2.37 -8.11 3.02
CA ALA A 104 3.56 -7.30 2.79
C ALA A 104 4.82 -8.02 3.31
N PHE A 105 5.88 -7.94 2.52
CA PHE A 105 7.20 -8.52 2.81
C PHE A 105 8.28 -7.46 2.66
N THR A 106 9.20 -7.42 3.62
CA THR A 106 10.40 -6.61 3.50
C THR A 106 11.40 -7.32 2.60
N VAL A 107 11.76 -6.71 1.48
CA VAL A 107 12.77 -7.24 0.54
C VAL A 107 14.16 -6.94 1.08
N ARG A 108 14.94 -8.00 1.33
CA ARG A 108 16.33 -7.91 1.79
C ARG A 108 17.32 -8.52 0.79
N ASP A 109 16.90 -9.60 0.15
CA ASP A 109 17.68 -10.41 -0.78
C ASP A 109 16.75 -11.28 -1.66
N ALA A 110 17.33 -12.03 -2.58
CA ALA A 110 16.57 -12.94 -3.45
C ALA A 110 15.89 -14.09 -2.69
N GLY A 111 16.39 -14.46 -1.52
CA GLY A 111 15.76 -15.47 -0.64
C GLY A 111 14.42 -14.96 -0.11
N SER A 112 14.40 -13.75 0.44
CA SER A 112 13.18 -13.12 0.97
C SER A 112 12.09 -12.96 -0.10
N VAL A 113 12.46 -12.69 -1.36
CA VAL A 113 11.50 -12.64 -2.48
C VAL A 113 10.96 -14.04 -2.78
N ARG A 114 11.81 -15.06 -2.82
CA ARG A 114 11.38 -16.45 -3.08
C ARG A 114 10.44 -16.96 -1.98
N ASP A 115 10.78 -16.71 -0.73
CA ASP A 115 9.97 -17.14 0.43
C ASP A 115 8.59 -16.47 0.41
N SER A 116 8.51 -15.21 0.01
CA SER A 116 7.24 -14.49 -0.11
C SER A 116 6.30 -15.09 -1.15
N LEU A 117 6.82 -15.61 -2.27
CA LEU A 117 6.04 -16.25 -3.32
C LEU A 117 5.45 -17.61 -2.89
N GLY A 118 5.94 -18.20 -1.79
CA GLY A 118 5.36 -19.40 -1.17
C GLY A 118 4.10 -19.13 -0.34
N ILE A 119 3.80 -17.89 0.00
CA ILE A 119 2.63 -17.50 0.80
C ILE A 119 1.42 -17.25 -0.11
N ARG A 120 0.29 -17.86 0.25
CA ARG A 120 -0.99 -17.67 -0.45
C ARG A 120 -1.77 -16.51 0.16
N SER A 121 -1.73 -15.37 -0.50
CA SER A 121 -2.56 -14.20 -0.22
C SER A 121 -3.27 -13.77 -1.51
N ASP A 122 -4.24 -12.84 -1.42
CA ASP A 122 -4.90 -12.34 -2.62
C ASP A 122 -3.98 -11.44 -3.43
N LEU A 123 -3.12 -10.67 -2.75
CA LEU A 123 -2.07 -9.84 -3.34
C LEU A 123 -0.82 -9.84 -2.46
N ILE A 124 0.33 -9.67 -3.08
CA ILE A 124 1.61 -9.53 -2.40
C ILE A 124 2.05 -8.06 -2.47
N MET A 125 2.69 -7.57 -1.42
CA MET A 125 3.37 -6.28 -1.42
C MET A 125 4.85 -6.50 -1.11
N PHE A 126 5.73 -5.95 -1.93
CA PHE A 126 7.15 -5.86 -1.66
C PHE A 126 7.50 -4.47 -1.15
N ASP A 127 7.89 -4.40 0.12
CA ASP A 127 8.40 -3.19 0.75
C ASP A 127 9.93 -3.26 0.81
N SER A 128 10.55 -2.44 0.03
CA SER A 128 12.00 -2.37 -0.03
C SER A 128 12.67 -1.74 1.21
N GLY A 129 11.90 -1.44 2.25
CA GLY A 129 12.42 -1.06 3.57
C GLY A 129 13.18 0.26 3.61
N ALA A 130 12.97 1.16 2.67
CA ALA A 130 13.72 2.41 2.55
C ALA A 130 13.35 3.46 3.62
N GLY A 131 13.50 3.09 4.91
CA GLY A 131 13.62 4.09 5.98
C GLY A 131 15.04 4.66 6.11
N SER A 132 16.01 4.08 5.40
CA SER A 132 17.46 4.38 5.52
C SER A 132 18.01 5.37 4.48
N GLY A 133 17.19 5.88 3.54
CA GLY A 133 17.68 6.73 2.45
C GLY A 133 18.51 5.98 1.37
N VAL A 134 18.67 4.68 1.51
CA VAL A 134 19.33 3.84 0.51
C VAL A 134 18.29 3.47 -0.55
N ARG A 135 18.63 3.71 -1.81
CA ARG A 135 17.81 3.30 -2.96
C ARG A 135 17.65 1.78 -2.92
N SER A 136 16.43 1.32 -2.96
CA SER A 136 16.13 -0.10 -2.98
C SER A 136 16.73 -0.77 -4.20
N ASP A 137 17.29 -1.94 -4.03
CA ASP A 137 17.74 -2.75 -5.15
C ASP A 137 16.54 -3.42 -5.84
N TRP A 138 15.97 -2.73 -6.81
CA TRP A 138 14.82 -3.21 -7.58
C TRP A 138 15.18 -4.42 -8.46
N SER A 139 16.47 -4.69 -8.69
CA SER A 139 16.91 -5.84 -9.50
C SER A 139 16.40 -7.17 -8.94
N LEU A 140 16.15 -7.25 -7.62
CA LEU A 140 15.60 -8.42 -6.96
C LEU A 140 14.16 -8.76 -7.38
N LEU A 141 13.41 -7.79 -7.92
CA LEU A 141 12.01 -7.95 -8.30
C LEU A 141 11.76 -8.10 -9.80
N ARG A 142 12.81 -7.98 -10.65
CA ARG A 142 12.67 -8.01 -12.12
C ARG A 142 12.05 -9.31 -12.66
N ASP A 143 12.30 -10.42 -11.99
CA ASP A 143 11.84 -11.74 -12.42
C ASP A 143 10.51 -12.16 -11.78
N VAL A 144 9.92 -11.32 -10.92
CA VAL A 144 8.61 -11.57 -10.31
C VAL A 144 7.52 -11.39 -11.38
N LYS A 145 6.72 -12.44 -11.59
CA LYS A 145 5.65 -12.46 -12.61
C LYS A 145 4.26 -12.26 -12.02
N GLU A 146 4.11 -12.57 -10.74
CA GLU A 146 2.86 -12.41 -10.00
C GLU A 146 2.53 -10.92 -9.86
N PRO A 147 1.24 -10.52 -9.91
CA PRO A 147 0.85 -9.14 -9.63
C PRO A 147 1.20 -8.74 -8.18
N TYR A 148 1.92 -7.65 -8.01
CA TYR A 148 2.33 -7.18 -6.68
C TYR A 148 2.25 -5.66 -6.54
N PHE A 149 2.15 -5.22 -5.28
CA PHE A 149 2.37 -3.83 -4.88
C PHE A 149 3.86 -3.58 -4.66
N LEU A 150 4.38 -2.53 -5.26
CA LEU A 150 5.71 -2.02 -4.94
C LEU A 150 5.59 -0.91 -3.90
N ALA A 151 6.27 -1.08 -2.77
CA ALA A 151 6.36 -0.12 -1.68
C ALA A 151 7.82 0.17 -1.29
N GLY A 152 8.02 1.15 -0.43
CA GLY A 152 9.33 1.49 0.13
C GLY A 152 10.03 2.63 -0.58
N GLY A 153 10.05 3.81 0.05
CA GLY A 153 10.80 4.98 -0.41
C GLY A 153 10.38 5.59 -1.74
N LEU A 154 9.17 5.26 -2.22
CA LEU A 154 8.63 5.85 -3.44
C LEU A 154 8.23 7.31 -3.22
N ASP A 155 8.50 8.14 -4.22
CA ASP A 155 8.08 9.53 -4.34
C ASP A 155 7.86 9.91 -5.82
N ALA A 156 7.45 11.15 -6.08
CA ALA A 156 7.21 11.63 -7.45
C ALA A 156 8.46 11.66 -8.33
N GLY A 157 9.67 11.65 -7.74
CA GLY A 157 10.93 11.68 -8.47
C GLY A 157 11.41 10.32 -8.95
N ASN A 158 10.99 9.22 -8.27
CA ASN A 158 11.49 7.88 -8.55
C ASN A 158 10.43 6.88 -9.04
N VAL A 159 9.13 7.14 -8.78
CA VAL A 159 8.06 6.19 -9.11
C VAL A 159 7.95 5.90 -10.61
N GLY A 160 8.25 6.88 -11.47
CA GLY A 160 8.22 6.67 -12.92
C GLY A 160 9.27 5.68 -13.41
N GLU A 161 10.48 5.72 -12.83
CA GLU A 161 11.54 4.77 -13.10
C GLU A 161 11.17 3.37 -12.59
N ALA A 162 10.62 3.29 -11.37
CA ALA A 162 10.15 2.03 -10.78
C ALA A 162 9.09 1.34 -11.65
N ILE A 163 8.11 2.08 -12.15
CA ILE A 163 7.08 1.55 -13.04
C ILE A 163 7.69 1.06 -14.35
N LYS A 164 8.58 1.82 -14.95
CA LYS A 164 9.25 1.46 -16.21
C LYS A 164 10.11 0.19 -16.09
N GLU A 165 10.78 0.02 -14.95
CA GLU A 165 11.69 -1.11 -14.72
C GLU A 165 10.96 -2.39 -14.32
N LEU A 166 9.93 -2.28 -13.48
CA LEU A 166 9.36 -3.42 -12.76
C LEU A 166 7.93 -3.77 -13.19
N HIS A 167 7.22 -2.85 -13.84
CA HIS A 167 5.81 -3.02 -14.23
C HIS A 167 4.91 -3.57 -13.11
N PRO A 168 4.96 -3.00 -11.88
CA PRO A 168 4.18 -3.52 -10.78
C PRO A 168 2.67 -3.35 -11.05
N TYR A 169 1.85 -4.22 -10.47
CA TYR A 169 0.40 -4.06 -10.47
C TYR A 169 -0.02 -2.73 -9.83
N ALA A 170 0.60 -2.38 -8.70
CA ALA A 170 0.33 -1.17 -7.95
C ALA A 170 1.60 -0.59 -7.32
N VAL A 171 1.60 0.71 -7.06
CA VAL A 171 2.61 1.41 -6.26
C VAL A 171 1.98 1.93 -4.97
N ASP A 172 2.67 1.70 -3.83
CA ASP A 172 2.24 2.17 -2.51
C ASP A 172 3.19 3.26 -2.00
N VAL A 173 2.62 4.39 -1.62
CA VAL A 173 3.38 5.53 -1.12
C VAL A 173 2.83 6.03 0.21
N SER A 174 3.74 6.30 1.14
CA SER A 174 3.40 6.88 2.45
C SER A 174 4.21 8.15 2.73
N SER A 175 5.48 8.03 3.10
CA SER A 175 6.33 9.18 3.46
C SER A 175 6.65 10.10 2.27
N GLY A 176 6.74 9.57 1.05
CA GLY A 176 7.05 10.35 -0.17
C GLY A 176 6.00 11.40 -0.54
N ILE A 177 4.80 11.28 0.04
CA ILE A 177 3.71 12.27 -0.11
C ILE A 177 3.44 13.05 1.19
N GLU A 178 4.44 13.15 2.09
CA GLU A 178 4.32 13.87 3.35
C GLU A 178 5.21 15.12 3.41
N THR A 179 4.75 16.11 4.17
CA THR A 179 5.52 17.26 4.64
C THR A 179 5.31 17.39 6.13
N GLY A 180 6.38 17.40 6.92
CA GLY A 180 6.28 17.47 8.39
C GLY A 180 5.51 16.28 9.02
N GLY A 181 5.53 15.10 8.39
CA GLY A 181 4.84 13.89 8.88
C GLY A 181 3.33 13.85 8.61
N ARG A 182 2.80 14.78 7.81
CA ARG A 182 1.40 14.85 7.38
C ARG A 182 1.31 14.74 5.87
N LYS A 183 0.22 14.17 5.36
CA LYS A 183 0.00 14.12 3.90
C LYS A 183 -0.07 15.53 3.33
N ASP A 184 0.62 15.71 2.23
CA ASP A 184 0.72 16.98 1.49
C ASP A 184 -0.02 16.83 0.16
N PRO A 185 -1.17 17.49 -0.02
CA PRO A 185 -1.98 17.36 -1.23
C PRO A 185 -1.21 17.65 -2.53
N ALA A 186 -0.27 18.59 -2.51
CA ALA A 186 0.54 18.91 -3.69
C ALA A 186 1.55 17.79 -4.00
N LYS A 187 2.09 17.10 -2.99
CA LYS A 187 2.94 15.92 -3.21
C LYS A 187 2.13 14.72 -3.68
N MET A 188 0.92 14.52 -3.16
CA MET A 188 0.00 13.48 -3.62
C MET A 188 -0.34 13.68 -5.11
N GLU A 189 -0.64 14.90 -5.52
CA GLU A 189 -0.91 15.25 -6.91
C GLU A 189 0.30 14.97 -7.81
N ARG A 190 1.48 15.47 -7.45
CA ARG A 190 2.72 15.22 -8.22
C ARG A 190 3.05 13.72 -8.33
N PHE A 191 2.79 12.95 -7.27
CA PHE A 191 2.99 11.51 -7.32
C PHE A 191 2.03 10.84 -8.32
N MET A 192 0.74 11.18 -8.26
CA MET A 192 -0.26 10.66 -9.20
C MET A 192 0.08 11.02 -10.65
N GLU A 193 0.49 12.28 -10.90
CA GLU A 193 0.92 12.73 -12.23
C GLU A 193 2.13 11.94 -12.74
N ALA A 194 3.12 11.68 -11.86
CA ALA A 194 4.31 10.90 -12.22
C ALA A 194 3.94 9.46 -12.64
N VAL A 195 3.04 8.81 -11.88
CA VAL A 195 2.53 7.47 -12.22
C VAL A 195 1.81 7.48 -13.57
N ARG A 196 0.86 8.40 -13.78
CA ARG A 196 0.08 8.46 -15.01
C ARG A 196 0.95 8.80 -16.23
N ARG A 197 2.00 9.61 -16.05
CA ARG A 197 2.99 9.90 -17.09
C ARG A 197 3.80 8.65 -17.47
N ALA A 198 4.23 7.86 -16.50
CA ALA A 198 4.97 6.62 -16.75
C ALA A 198 4.10 5.60 -17.51
N ASP A 199 2.85 5.42 -17.12
CA ASP A 199 1.90 4.55 -17.81
C ASP A 199 1.66 4.96 -19.27
N LEU A 200 1.59 6.27 -19.57
CA LEU A 200 1.41 6.78 -20.92
C LEU A 200 2.65 6.58 -21.80
N ALA A 201 3.85 6.71 -21.22
CA ALA A 201 5.10 6.46 -21.93
C ALA A 201 5.23 4.98 -22.33
N TYR A 202 4.92 4.06 -21.41
CA TYR A 202 4.96 2.62 -21.66
C TYR A 202 4.06 2.19 -22.81
N ARG A 203 2.80 2.70 -22.87
CA ARG A 203 1.86 2.38 -23.96
C ARG A 203 2.32 2.83 -25.34
N LYS A 204 3.17 3.85 -25.43
CA LYS A 204 3.72 4.33 -26.69
C LYS A 204 4.88 3.49 -27.21
N GLU A 205 5.57 2.77 -26.31
CA GLU A 205 6.68 1.87 -26.66
C GLU A 205 6.18 0.49 -27.14
N GLU A 206 4.91 0.13 -26.84
CA GLU A 206 4.28 -1.13 -27.27
C GLU A 206 3.57 -1.06 -28.64
N ILE A 207 3.47 0.13 -29.26
CA ILE A 207 2.85 0.36 -30.60
C ILE A 207 3.94 0.54 -31.63
#